data_478fd0df9d74e9320672bfcad0443f59
#
_entry.id   478fd0df9d74e9320672bfcad0443f59
#
_cell.length_a   1.000
_cell.length_b   1.000
_cell.length_c   1.000
_cell.angle_alpha   90.00
_cell.angle_beta   90.00
_cell.angle_gamma   90.00
#
_symmetry.space_group_name_H-M   'P 1'
#
loop_
_entity.id
_entity.type
_entity.pdbx_description
1 polymer ?
#
loop_
_entity_poly.entity_id
_entity_poly.type
_entity_poly.pdbx_seq_one_letter_code
_entity_poly.pdbx_strand_id
1 'polypeptide(L)'
;MSAGVGVSASSVQSRLWWRPSSSVVAGGLYAIAMAAVAAWAAWPIYRDGAFLLLAAAATLAGLLIAGASRLWAWPVWLTAAVTAATFLVVGVPLAVPSALTSIARLPSGFVELLLGTVTAWKDLITVQLPIGSYRNLLVPALVVFLVGTVIVATFVWRTKHPGRSSAIAVGVALSMVLFGLGFGASVSSSPIELGSVTVPAPRETAVGLLALVLSLLFLAWRTADERTRALRRAARSSGVRLSRRRTASDTRRALLAGGMVLAGVAAAALIVPSAAQSLPR
;
A
#
# COMPACT_ATOMS: atom_id res chain seq x y z
N MET A 1 62.49 12.92 31.33
CA MET A 1 61.53 13.27 30.22
C MET A 1 61.03 11.97 29.67
N SER A 2 59.82 11.57 30.08
CA SER A 2 59.17 10.35 29.60
C SER A 2 57.84 10.76 28.99
N ALA A 3 57.75 10.73 27.64
CA ALA A 3 56.56 11.04 26.88
C ALA A 3 55.63 9.81 26.90
N GLY A 4 54.58 9.88 27.70
CA GLY A 4 53.47 8.90 27.68
C GLY A 4 52.68 9.02 26.41
N VAL A 5 52.82 8.05 25.53
CA VAL A 5 51.93 7.88 24.36
C VAL A 5 50.59 7.39 24.87
N GLY A 6 49.65 8.34 25.01
CA GLY A 6 48.25 8.02 25.25
C GLY A 6 47.63 7.36 24.01
N VAL A 7 47.52 6.04 24.02
CA VAL A 7 46.76 5.30 23.06
C VAL A 7 45.27 5.64 23.33
N SER A 8 44.73 6.55 22.54
CA SER A 8 43.27 6.77 22.46
C SER A 8 42.61 5.46 22.06
N ALA A 9 41.99 4.77 23.02
CA ALA A 9 41.08 3.71 22.77
C ALA A 9 39.90 4.30 21.98
N SER A 10 40.02 4.33 20.65
CA SER A 10 38.90 4.57 19.77
C SER A 10 37.86 3.50 20.08
N SER A 11 36.84 3.90 20.85
CA SER A 11 35.66 3.12 21.08
C SER A 11 35.14 2.71 19.70
N VAL A 12 35.36 1.46 19.36
CA VAL A 12 34.67 0.77 18.29
C VAL A 12 33.19 0.70 18.74
N GLN A 13 32.50 1.82 18.54
CA GLN A 13 31.03 1.83 18.59
C GLN A 13 30.61 0.91 17.48
N SER A 14 30.38 -0.34 17.83
CA SER A 14 29.67 -1.30 17.02
C SER A 14 28.35 -0.62 16.64
N ARG A 15 28.32 -0.01 15.45
CA ARG A 15 27.10 0.52 14.87
C ARG A 15 26.18 -0.68 14.70
N LEU A 16 25.22 -0.80 15.58
CA LEU A 16 24.05 -1.64 15.38
C LEU A 16 23.36 -1.15 14.11
N TRP A 17 23.70 -1.73 12.97
CA TRP A 17 23.28 -1.39 11.60
C TRP A 17 21.77 -1.50 11.37
N TRP A 18 21.01 -1.97 12.37
CA TRP A 18 19.63 -2.41 12.23
C TRP A 18 18.64 -1.68 13.15
N ARG A 19 18.74 -0.36 13.31
CA ARG A 19 17.58 0.41 13.80
C ARG A 19 16.90 1.07 12.59
N PRO A 20 15.82 0.46 12.05
CA PRO A 20 15.06 1.11 10.99
C PRO A 20 14.51 2.44 11.53
N SER A 21 14.67 3.51 10.75
CA SER A 21 14.12 4.80 11.15
C SER A 21 12.59 4.69 11.27
N SER A 22 11.98 5.43 12.20
CA SER A 22 10.52 5.44 12.42
C SER A 22 9.71 5.61 11.12
N SER A 23 10.28 6.37 10.15
CA SER A 23 9.65 6.56 8.84
C SER A 23 9.65 5.33 7.95
N VAL A 24 10.64 4.46 8.09
CA VAL A 24 10.67 3.19 7.34
C VAL A 24 9.63 2.23 7.88
N VAL A 25 9.57 2.11 9.21
CA VAL A 25 8.60 1.25 9.88
C VAL A 25 7.17 1.71 9.58
N ALA A 26 6.87 2.99 9.80
CA ALA A 26 5.54 3.52 9.54
C ALA A 26 5.14 3.42 8.06
N GLY A 27 6.09 3.65 7.15
CA GLY A 27 5.84 3.47 5.71
C GLY A 27 5.58 2.02 5.32
N GLY A 28 6.32 1.07 5.88
CA GLY A 28 6.08 -0.35 5.68
C GLY A 28 4.72 -0.79 6.23
N LEU A 29 4.39 -0.36 7.45
CA LEU A 29 3.08 -0.63 8.07
C LEU A 29 1.93 -0.06 7.23
N TYR A 30 2.08 1.16 6.70
CA TYR A 30 1.10 1.75 5.80
C TYR A 30 0.90 0.89 4.54
N ALA A 31 1.99 0.47 3.89
CA ALA A 31 1.92 -0.36 2.69
C ALA A 31 1.23 -1.71 2.96
N ILE A 32 1.54 -2.37 4.09
CA ILE A 32 0.90 -3.62 4.52
C ILE A 32 -0.58 -3.39 4.82
N ALA A 33 -0.93 -2.34 5.58
CA ALA A 33 -2.31 -2.03 5.93
C ALA A 33 -3.16 -1.76 4.68
N MET A 34 -2.65 -0.99 3.72
CA MET A 34 -3.35 -0.70 2.47
C MET A 34 -3.48 -1.94 1.58
N ALA A 35 -2.46 -2.81 1.52
CA ALA A 35 -2.57 -4.08 0.82
C ALA A 35 -3.62 -4.99 1.47
N ALA A 36 -3.71 -5.04 2.80
CA ALA A 36 -4.75 -5.79 3.51
C ALA A 36 -6.16 -5.24 3.22
N VAL A 37 -6.33 -3.92 3.20
CA VAL A 37 -7.61 -3.27 2.83
C VAL A 37 -7.95 -3.56 1.36
N ALA A 38 -6.97 -3.52 0.45
CA ALA A 38 -7.17 -3.88 -0.96
C ALA A 38 -7.55 -5.36 -1.13
N ALA A 39 -6.93 -6.27 -0.36
CA ALA A 39 -7.30 -7.69 -0.35
C ALA A 39 -8.73 -7.89 0.18
N TRP A 40 -9.10 -7.17 1.23
CA TRP A 40 -10.49 -7.20 1.72
C TRP A 40 -11.49 -6.63 0.71
N ALA A 41 -11.13 -5.57 -0.01
CA ALA A 41 -11.92 -5.03 -1.12
C ALA A 41 -12.14 -6.06 -2.24
N ALA A 42 -11.08 -6.78 -2.62
CA ALA A 42 -11.09 -7.76 -3.70
C ALA A 42 -11.64 -9.14 -3.29
N TRP A 43 -11.84 -9.39 -2.00
CA TRP A 43 -12.33 -10.68 -1.50
C TRP A 43 -13.60 -11.20 -2.17
N PRO A 44 -14.66 -10.37 -2.46
CA PRO A 44 -15.86 -10.87 -3.12
C PRO A 44 -15.63 -11.40 -4.53
N ILE A 45 -14.58 -10.90 -5.21
CA ILE A 45 -14.25 -11.32 -6.57
C ILE A 45 -13.79 -12.78 -6.58
N TYR A 46 -12.89 -13.10 -5.65
CA TYR A 46 -12.19 -14.39 -5.68
C TYR A 46 -12.79 -15.41 -4.72
N ARG A 47 -13.10 -15.04 -3.47
CA ARG A 47 -13.61 -15.90 -2.38
C ARG A 47 -12.82 -17.20 -2.22
N ASP A 48 -11.51 -17.17 -2.49
CA ASP A 48 -10.62 -18.34 -2.46
C ASP A 48 -9.37 -18.05 -1.62
N GLY A 49 -8.92 -19.06 -0.87
CA GLY A 49 -7.69 -18.98 -0.08
C GLY A 49 -6.43 -18.78 -0.94
N ALA A 50 -6.42 -19.28 -2.19
CA ALA A 50 -5.34 -19.05 -3.14
C ALA A 50 -5.11 -17.57 -3.42
N PHE A 51 -6.19 -16.77 -3.51
CA PHE A 51 -6.08 -15.32 -3.66
C PHE A 51 -5.42 -14.66 -2.44
N LEU A 52 -5.77 -15.04 -1.21
CA LEU A 52 -5.16 -14.47 0.00
C LEU A 52 -3.68 -14.81 0.09
N LEU A 53 -3.31 -16.04 -0.25
CA LEU A 53 -1.94 -16.48 -0.29
C LEU A 53 -1.15 -15.69 -1.36
N LEU A 54 -1.71 -15.51 -2.54
CA LEU A 54 -1.13 -14.70 -3.61
C LEU A 54 -0.95 -13.24 -3.17
N ALA A 55 -1.99 -12.61 -2.61
CA ALA A 55 -1.93 -11.22 -2.17
C ALA A 55 -0.87 -11.02 -1.07
N ALA A 56 -0.79 -11.95 -0.09
CA ALA A 56 0.21 -11.91 0.96
C ALA A 56 1.63 -12.11 0.40
N ALA A 57 1.85 -13.13 -0.44
CA ALA A 57 3.15 -13.42 -1.05
C ALA A 57 3.61 -12.29 -1.97
N ALA A 58 2.73 -11.75 -2.82
CA ALA A 58 3.02 -10.62 -3.69
C ALA A 58 3.37 -9.35 -2.90
N THR A 59 2.62 -9.06 -1.83
CA THR A 59 2.89 -7.93 -0.93
C THR A 59 4.24 -8.10 -0.24
N LEU A 60 4.54 -9.27 0.30
CA LEU A 60 5.82 -9.56 0.94
C LEU A 60 6.98 -9.42 -0.05
N ALA A 61 6.86 -10.02 -1.24
CA ALA A 61 7.86 -9.90 -2.30
C ALA A 61 8.08 -8.44 -2.70
N GLY A 62 7.01 -7.67 -2.87
CA GLY A 62 7.08 -6.24 -3.18
C GLY A 62 7.81 -5.42 -2.13
N LEU A 63 7.54 -5.69 -0.84
CA LEU A 63 8.25 -5.05 0.28
C LEU A 63 9.73 -5.43 0.31
N LEU A 64 10.07 -6.70 0.06
CA LEU A 64 11.45 -7.17 0.01
C LEU A 64 12.22 -6.52 -1.14
N ILE A 65 11.63 -6.44 -2.34
CA ILE A 65 12.24 -5.77 -3.50
C ILE A 65 12.47 -4.28 -3.20
N ALA A 66 11.47 -3.58 -2.69
CA ALA A 66 11.60 -2.16 -2.33
C ALA A 66 12.61 -1.95 -1.20
N GLY A 67 12.68 -2.85 -0.22
CA GLY A 67 13.67 -2.84 0.85
C GLY A 67 15.09 -3.05 0.32
N ALA A 68 15.29 -4.05 -0.52
CA ALA A 68 16.55 -4.33 -1.19
C ALA A 68 17.01 -3.16 -2.07
N SER A 69 16.10 -2.64 -2.90
CA SER A 69 16.35 -1.45 -3.73
C SER A 69 16.83 -0.24 -2.92
N ARG A 70 16.27 -0.06 -1.71
CA ARG A 70 16.69 1.00 -0.81
C ARG A 70 18.06 0.72 -0.17
N LEU A 71 18.31 -0.50 0.29
CA LEU A 71 19.55 -0.88 0.98
C LEU A 71 20.77 -0.80 0.05
N TRP A 72 20.61 -1.26 -1.19
CA TRP A 72 21.68 -1.29 -2.19
C TRP A 72 21.61 -0.13 -3.18
N ALA A 73 20.75 0.87 -2.94
CA ALA A 73 20.59 2.06 -3.79
C ALA A 73 20.41 1.72 -5.28
N TRP A 74 19.57 0.71 -5.58
CA TRP A 74 19.35 0.26 -6.95
C TRP A 74 18.79 1.36 -7.85
N PRO A 75 19.23 1.44 -9.10
CA PRO A 75 18.57 2.29 -10.10
C PRO A 75 17.15 1.79 -10.39
N VAL A 76 16.31 2.68 -10.87
CA VAL A 76 14.88 2.38 -11.11
C VAL A 76 14.69 1.21 -12.08
N TRP A 77 15.53 1.13 -13.13
CA TRP A 77 15.44 0.05 -14.12
C TRP A 77 15.76 -1.34 -13.50
N LEU A 78 16.71 -1.42 -12.57
CA LEU A 78 17.04 -2.67 -11.89
C LEU A 78 15.89 -3.11 -10.96
N THR A 79 15.28 -2.16 -10.22
CA THR A 79 14.09 -2.45 -9.42
C THR A 79 12.95 -2.97 -10.29
N ALA A 80 12.71 -2.35 -11.45
CA ALA A 80 11.71 -2.81 -12.42
C ALA A 80 12.03 -4.20 -12.97
N ALA A 81 13.31 -4.46 -13.35
CA ALA A 81 13.75 -5.76 -13.86
C ALA A 81 13.58 -6.88 -12.81
N VAL A 82 13.97 -6.62 -11.55
CA VAL A 82 13.79 -7.58 -10.44
C VAL A 82 12.29 -7.81 -10.18
N THR A 83 11.46 -6.76 -10.24
CA THR A 83 10.00 -6.92 -10.10
C THR A 83 9.43 -7.79 -11.21
N ALA A 84 9.84 -7.58 -12.46
CA ALA A 84 9.42 -8.40 -13.60
C ALA A 84 9.90 -9.85 -13.46
N ALA A 85 11.16 -10.05 -13.05
CA ALA A 85 11.68 -11.40 -12.80
C ALA A 85 10.90 -12.10 -11.68
N THR A 86 10.61 -11.40 -10.58
CA THR A 86 9.79 -11.93 -9.46
C THR A 86 8.37 -12.25 -9.94
N PHE A 87 7.76 -11.39 -10.77
CA PHE A 87 6.46 -11.64 -11.38
C PHE A 87 6.45 -12.96 -12.16
N LEU A 88 7.49 -13.22 -12.95
CA LEU A 88 7.61 -14.47 -13.73
C LEU A 88 7.82 -15.70 -12.84
N VAL A 89 8.75 -15.62 -11.88
CA VAL A 89 9.11 -16.74 -10.99
C VAL A 89 7.99 -17.10 -10.03
N VAL A 90 7.39 -16.09 -9.39
CA VAL A 90 6.35 -16.26 -8.37
C VAL A 90 4.96 -16.37 -9.01
N GLY A 91 4.78 -15.77 -10.20
CA GLY A 91 3.50 -15.72 -10.88
C GLY A 91 3.00 -17.07 -11.36
N VAL A 92 3.88 -17.90 -11.95
CA VAL A 92 3.48 -19.23 -12.40
C VAL A 92 2.90 -20.07 -11.27
N PRO A 93 3.60 -20.26 -10.11
CA PRO A 93 3.06 -21.06 -9.02
C PRO A 93 1.84 -20.47 -8.30
N LEU A 94 1.72 -19.14 -8.25
CA LEU A 94 0.63 -18.51 -7.50
C LEU A 94 -0.59 -18.15 -8.35
N ALA A 95 -0.38 -17.74 -9.61
CA ALA A 95 -1.46 -17.26 -10.47
C ALA A 95 -1.92 -18.30 -11.51
N VAL A 96 -1.09 -19.33 -11.80
CA VAL A 96 -1.42 -20.40 -12.75
C VAL A 96 -1.07 -21.76 -12.11
N PRO A 97 -1.74 -22.16 -11.01
CA PRO A 97 -1.39 -23.40 -10.31
C PRO A 97 -1.56 -24.66 -11.17
N SER A 98 -2.37 -24.61 -12.22
CA SER A 98 -2.53 -25.68 -13.20
C SER A 98 -1.23 -26.03 -13.94
N ALA A 99 -0.29 -25.09 -14.06
CA ALA A 99 1.01 -25.32 -14.70
C ALA A 99 1.97 -26.16 -13.84
N LEU A 100 1.73 -26.25 -12.52
CA LEU A 100 2.58 -27.03 -11.61
C LEU A 100 2.30 -28.54 -11.63
N THR A 101 1.26 -28.99 -12.32
CA THR A 101 0.90 -30.42 -12.38
C THR A 101 1.93 -31.27 -13.15
N SER A 102 2.77 -30.65 -14.02
CA SER A 102 3.85 -31.32 -14.75
C SER A 102 4.93 -30.32 -15.16
N ILE A 103 6.20 -30.72 -15.03
CA ILE A 103 7.35 -29.90 -15.46
C ILE A 103 7.26 -29.55 -16.97
N ALA A 104 6.70 -30.44 -17.79
CA ALA A 104 6.49 -30.20 -19.21
C ALA A 104 5.51 -29.05 -19.51
N ARG A 105 4.66 -28.65 -18.54
CA ARG A 105 3.68 -27.56 -18.68
C ARG A 105 4.21 -26.21 -18.19
N LEU A 106 5.40 -26.14 -17.62
CA LEU A 106 5.97 -24.86 -17.17
C LEU A 106 6.10 -23.83 -18.29
N PRO A 107 6.59 -24.16 -19.52
CA PRO A 107 6.66 -23.18 -20.59
C PRO A 107 5.29 -22.62 -20.99
N SER A 108 4.26 -23.47 -21.04
CA SER A 108 2.89 -23.02 -21.33
C SER A 108 2.34 -22.13 -20.20
N GLY A 109 2.69 -22.42 -18.94
CA GLY A 109 2.33 -21.58 -17.78
C GLY A 109 2.91 -20.17 -17.88
N PHE A 110 4.16 -20.02 -18.35
CA PHE A 110 4.74 -18.68 -18.59
C PHE A 110 4.00 -17.93 -19.71
N VAL A 111 3.67 -18.59 -20.80
CA VAL A 111 2.87 -17.99 -21.88
C VAL A 111 1.49 -17.59 -21.37
N GLU A 112 0.84 -18.44 -20.61
CA GLU A 112 -0.48 -18.16 -20.01
C GLU A 112 -0.40 -17.00 -19.02
N LEU A 113 0.65 -16.91 -18.21
CA LEU A 113 0.90 -15.78 -17.29
C LEU A 113 1.07 -14.47 -18.07
N LEU A 114 1.88 -14.46 -19.13
CA LEU A 114 2.12 -13.29 -19.97
C LEU A 114 0.85 -12.85 -20.71
N LEU A 115 0.15 -13.78 -21.32
CA LEU A 115 -1.14 -13.50 -21.96
C LEU A 115 -2.16 -13.00 -20.95
N GLY A 116 -2.20 -13.57 -19.74
CA GLY A 116 -3.06 -13.15 -18.65
C GLY A 116 -2.84 -11.70 -18.22
N THR A 117 -1.64 -11.11 -18.38
CA THR A 117 -1.42 -9.69 -18.11
C THR A 117 -2.26 -8.76 -18.98
N VAL A 118 -2.67 -9.23 -20.16
CA VAL A 118 -3.48 -8.45 -21.11
C VAL A 118 -4.93 -8.95 -21.15
N THR A 119 -5.14 -10.28 -21.25
CA THR A 119 -6.46 -10.84 -21.48
C THR A 119 -7.31 -11.00 -20.22
N ALA A 120 -6.68 -11.31 -19.07
CA ALA A 120 -7.42 -11.59 -17.85
C ALA A 120 -8.22 -10.39 -17.31
N TRP A 121 -7.85 -9.15 -17.66
CA TRP A 121 -8.64 -7.95 -17.31
C TRP A 121 -10.01 -7.95 -18.00
N LYS A 122 -10.06 -8.34 -19.27
CA LYS A 122 -11.30 -8.49 -20.03
C LYS A 122 -12.16 -9.61 -19.44
N ASP A 123 -11.53 -10.75 -19.16
CA ASP A 123 -12.22 -11.91 -18.61
C ASP A 123 -12.81 -11.61 -17.22
N LEU A 124 -12.11 -10.79 -16.42
CA LEU A 124 -12.57 -10.36 -15.09
C LEU A 124 -13.90 -9.58 -15.14
N ILE A 125 -14.15 -8.87 -16.25
CA ILE A 125 -15.39 -8.09 -16.45
C ILE A 125 -16.52 -8.97 -16.99
N THR A 126 -16.20 -10.05 -17.73
CA THR A 126 -17.18 -10.87 -18.46
C THR A 126 -17.60 -12.12 -17.70
N VAL A 127 -16.81 -12.60 -16.75
CA VAL A 127 -17.07 -13.81 -15.98
C VAL A 127 -17.97 -13.50 -14.77
N GLN A 128 -18.91 -14.39 -14.48
CA GLN A 128 -19.77 -14.27 -13.30
C GLN A 128 -18.96 -14.47 -12.00
N LEU A 129 -19.15 -13.59 -11.02
CA LEU A 129 -18.52 -13.65 -9.71
C LEU A 129 -19.30 -14.59 -8.75
N PRO A 130 -18.65 -15.29 -7.83
CA PRO A 130 -17.22 -15.30 -7.54
C PRO A 130 -16.42 -16.22 -8.50
N ILE A 131 -15.19 -15.80 -8.84
CA ILE A 131 -14.35 -16.47 -9.86
C ILE A 131 -13.57 -17.66 -9.29
N GLY A 132 -13.23 -17.62 -7.98
CA GLY A 132 -12.33 -18.58 -7.36
C GLY A 132 -10.90 -18.52 -7.94
N SER A 133 -10.27 -19.69 -8.10
CA SER A 133 -8.91 -19.85 -8.66
C SER A 133 -8.93 -20.30 -10.13
N TYR A 134 -9.96 -19.88 -10.90
CA TYR A 134 -10.14 -20.34 -12.28
C TYR A 134 -9.09 -19.75 -13.22
N ARG A 135 -8.31 -20.63 -13.90
CA ARG A 135 -7.30 -20.31 -14.94
C ARG A 135 -6.34 -19.18 -14.47
N ASN A 136 -6.15 -18.16 -15.34
CA ASN A 136 -5.24 -17.02 -15.18
C ASN A 136 -5.90 -15.77 -14.55
N LEU A 137 -7.10 -15.88 -14.00
CA LEU A 137 -7.83 -14.73 -13.44
C LEU A 137 -7.21 -14.17 -12.15
N LEU A 138 -6.25 -14.88 -11.55
CA LEU A 138 -5.42 -14.38 -10.45
C LEU A 138 -4.28 -13.45 -10.92
N VAL A 139 -3.98 -13.41 -12.21
CA VAL A 139 -2.89 -12.58 -12.78
C VAL A 139 -3.09 -11.08 -12.53
N PRO A 140 -4.28 -10.48 -12.75
CA PRO A 140 -4.52 -9.08 -12.42
C PRO A 140 -4.25 -8.77 -10.94
N ALA A 141 -4.69 -9.65 -10.03
CA ALA A 141 -4.41 -9.49 -8.60
C ALA A 141 -2.90 -9.53 -8.34
N LEU A 142 -2.16 -10.47 -8.92
CA LEU A 142 -0.70 -10.54 -8.78
C LEU A 142 -0.03 -9.24 -9.23
N VAL A 143 -0.41 -8.70 -10.39
CA VAL A 143 0.12 -7.42 -10.89
C VAL A 143 -0.18 -6.29 -9.90
N VAL A 144 -1.42 -6.14 -9.46
CA VAL A 144 -1.84 -5.07 -8.56
C VAL A 144 -1.11 -5.15 -7.22
N PHE A 145 -1.03 -6.33 -6.60
CA PHE A 145 -0.41 -6.48 -5.28
C PHE A 145 1.11 -6.42 -5.34
N LEU A 146 1.77 -7.03 -6.34
CA LEU A 146 3.22 -7.00 -6.46
C LEU A 146 3.72 -5.61 -6.88
N VAL A 147 3.27 -5.13 -8.04
CA VAL A 147 3.75 -3.86 -8.58
C VAL A 147 3.26 -2.69 -7.73
N GLY A 148 2.00 -2.70 -7.31
CA GLY A 148 1.44 -1.69 -6.42
C GLY A 148 2.24 -1.55 -5.13
N THR A 149 2.55 -2.67 -4.46
CA THR A 149 3.34 -2.65 -3.22
C THR A 149 4.78 -2.18 -3.45
N VAL A 150 5.44 -2.60 -4.53
CA VAL A 150 6.79 -2.10 -4.88
C VAL A 150 6.76 -0.59 -5.04
N ILE A 151 5.79 -0.05 -5.76
CA ILE A 151 5.66 1.39 -5.98
C ILE A 151 5.37 2.09 -4.66
N VAL A 152 4.33 1.68 -3.92
CA VAL A 152 3.96 2.28 -2.63
C VAL A 152 5.16 2.31 -1.68
N ALA A 153 5.82 1.17 -1.44
CA ALA A 153 6.95 1.08 -0.52
C ALA A 153 8.14 1.92 -0.98
N THR A 154 8.47 1.90 -2.28
CA THR A 154 9.57 2.69 -2.84
C THR A 154 9.33 4.19 -2.64
N PHE A 155 8.12 4.68 -2.92
CA PHE A 155 7.79 6.10 -2.78
C PHE A 155 7.63 6.54 -1.33
N VAL A 156 7.06 5.71 -0.46
CA VAL A 156 6.98 5.99 0.98
C VAL A 156 8.36 6.13 1.61
N TRP A 157 9.32 5.31 1.19
CA TRP A 157 10.68 5.33 1.75
C TRP A 157 11.60 6.38 1.10
N ARG A 158 11.16 7.05 0.03
CA ARG A 158 11.93 8.16 -0.56
C ARG A 158 11.95 9.38 0.37
N THR A 159 13.14 10.01 0.45
CA THR A 159 13.40 11.15 1.33
C THR A 159 13.67 12.46 0.61
N LYS A 160 13.96 12.42 -0.70
CA LYS A 160 14.37 13.62 -1.47
C LYS A 160 13.24 14.64 -1.68
N HIS A 161 12.01 14.18 -1.95
CA HIS A 161 10.81 15.01 -2.14
C HIS A 161 9.63 14.36 -1.41
N PRO A 162 9.59 14.45 -0.07
CA PRO A 162 8.71 13.60 0.73
C PRO A 162 7.22 13.87 0.47
N GLY A 163 6.80 15.13 0.33
CA GLY A 163 5.39 15.46 0.07
C GLY A 163 4.88 14.86 -1.25
N ARG A 164 5.59 15.07 -2.36
CA ARG A 164 5.22 14.53 -3.67
C ARG A 164 5.28 13.01 -3.72
N SER A 165 6.30 12.40 -3.11
CA SER A 165 6.43 10.95 -3.06
C SER A 165 5.34 10.30 -2.22
N SER A 166 4.93 10.92 -1.11
CA SER A 166 3.81 10.42 -0.28
C SER A 166 2.48 10.51 -1.03
N ALA A 167 2.23 11.58 -1.79
CA ALA A 167 1.02 11.71 -2.59
C ALA A 167 0.93 10.61 -3.67
N ILE A 168 2.03 10.31 -4.37
CA ILE A 168 2.08 9.21 -5.34
C ILE A 168 1.83 7.87 -4.66
N ALA A 169 2.49 7.62 -3.52
CA ALA A 169 2.29 6.37 -2.77
C ALA A 169 0.83 6.17 -2.33
N VAL A 170 0.19 7.24 -1.83
CA VAL A 170 -1.23 7.22 -1.45
C VAL A 170 -2.12 7.00 -2.68
N GLY A 171 -1.87 7.68 -3.79
CA GLY A 171 -2.62 7.49 -5.03
C GLY A 171 -2.58 6.05 -5.52
N VAL A 172 -1.39 5.43 -5.54
CA VAL A 172 -1.23 4.01 -5.94
C VAL A 172 -1.89 3.06 -4.93
N ALA A 173 -1.74 3.33 -3.62
CA ALA A 173 -2.38 2.51 -2.59
C ALA A 173 -3.92 2.54 -2.69
N LEU A 174 -4.50 3.72 -2.95
CA LEU A 174 -5.95 3.86 -3.21
C LEU A 174 -6.35 3.16 -4.52
N SER A 175 -5.53 3.18 -5.57
CA SER A 175 -5.79 2.45 -6.82
C SER A 175 -5.87 0.94 -6.60
N MET A 176 -5.04 0.38 -5.68
CA MET A 176 -5.12 -1.04 -5.31
C MET A 176 -6.47 -1.37 -4.66
N VAL A 177 -7.00 -0.48 -3.81
CA VAL A 177 -8.33 -0.65 -3.18
C VAL A 177 -9.43 -0.50 -4.22
N LEU A 178 -9.33 0.50 -5.11
CA LEU A 178 -10.29 0.75 -6.19
C LEU A 178 -10.36 -0.42 -7.17
N PHE A 179 -9.28 -1.16 -7.40
CA PHE A 179 -9.31 -2.41 -8.16
C PHE A 179 -10.33 -3.40 -7.56
N GLY A 180 -10.23 -3.67 -6.25
CA GLY A 180 -11.15 -4.58 -5.58
C GLY A 180 -12.60 -4.10 -5.57
N LEU A 181 -12.82 -2.80 -5.33
CA LEU A 181 -14.16 -2.21 -5.32
C LEU A 181 -14.79 -2.16 -6.71
N GLY A 182 -14.00 -1.80 -7.74
CA GLY A 182 -14.48 -1.64 -9.12
C GLY A 182 -14.88 -2.96 -9.76
N PHE A 183 -13.98 -3.96 -9.72
CA PHE A 183 -14.28 -5.28 -10.27
C PHE A 183 -15.26 -6.10 -9.41
N GLY A 184 -15.36 -5.81 -8.11
CA GLY A 184 -16.33 -6.43 -7.20
C GLY A 184 -17.72 -5.79 -7.21
N ALA A 185 -17.96 -4.77 -8.01
CA ALA A 185 -19.22 -3.99 -7.99
C ALA A 185 -20.49 -4.81 -8.28
N SER A 186 -20.39 -5.88 -9.08
CA SER A 186 -21.52 -6.77 -9.38
C SER A 186 -21.96 -7.65 -8.19
N VAL A 187 -21.12 -7.74 -7.14
CA VAL A 187 -21.37 -8.48 -5.89
C VAL A 187 -21.38 -7.51 -4.71
N SER A 188 -21.99 -6.35 -4.90
CA SER A 188 -22.11 -5.34 -3.83
C SER A 188 -22.94 -5.88 -2.66
N SER A 189 -22.63 -5.39 -1.45
CA SER A 189 -23.40 -5.75 -0.27
C SER A 189 -24.81 -5.14 -0.32
N SER A 190 -25.80 -5.88 0.21
CA SER A 190 -27.18 -5.39 0.29
C SER A 190 -27.27 -4.11 1.11
N PRO A 191 -28.13 -3.15 0.73
CA PRO A 191 -28.29 -1.91 1.46
C PRO A 191 -28.78 -2.15 2.89
N ILE A 192 -28.32 -1.35 3.83
CA ILE A 192 -28.77 -1.34 5.23
C ILE A 192 -29.51 -0.04 5.50
N GLU A 193 -30.70 -0.15 6.07
CA GLU A 193 -31.49 0.99 6.52
C GLU A 193 -31.17 1.32 7.98
N LEU A 194 -30.67 2.52 8.22
CA LEU A 194 -30.43 3.08 9.55
C LEU A 194 -31.39 4.24 9.79
N GLY A 195 -32.63 3.92 10.18
CA GLY A 195 -33.69 4.92 10.36
C GLY A 195 -34.06 5.58 9.03
N SER A 196 -33.84 6.89 8.90
CA SER A 196 -34.12 7.66 7.68
C SER A 196 -32.98 7.61 6.63
N VAL A 197 -31.84 6.94 6.94
CA VAL A 197 -30.67 6.89 6.06
C VAL A 197 -30.47 5.48 5.54
N THR A 198 -30.53 5.32 4.23
CA THR A 198 -30.20 4.07 3.53
C THR A 198 -28.72 4.12 3.11
N VAL A 199 -27.91 3.20 3.61
CA VAL A 199 -26.51 3.05 3.18
C VAL A 199 -26.45 1.99 2.08
N PRO A 200 -26.32 2.39 0.82
CA PRO A 200 -26.10 1.43 -0.24
C PRO A 200 -24.69 0.87 -0.12
N ALA A 201 -24.51 -0.44 -0.31
CA ALA A 201 -23.22 -1.10 -0.30
C ALA A 201 -22.36 -0.78 0.96
N PRO A 202 -22.84 -1.12 2.19
CA PRO A 202 -22.21 -0.70 3.45
C PRO A 202 -20.78 -1.24 3.60
N ARG A 203 -20.47 -2.42 3.07
CA ARG A 203 -19.14 -3.00 3.10
C ARG A 203 -18.16 -2.19 2.24
N GLU A 204 -18.54 -1.86 1.02
CA GLU A 204 -17.75 -1.11 0.06
C GLU A 204 -17.47 0.31 0.60
N THR A 205 -18.49 0.91 1.19
CA THR A 205 -18.39 2.22 1.87
C THR A 205 -17.41 2.14 3.04
N ALA A 206 -17.50 1.12 3.89
CA ALA A 206 -16.59 0.93 5.02
C ALA A 206 -15.14 0.72 4.58
N VAL A 207 -14.91 -0.09 3.54
CA VAL A 207 -13.58 -0.33 2.96
C VAL A 207 -13.00 0.96 2.38
N GLY A 208 -13.77 1.71 1.62
CA GLY A 208 -13.35 2.99 1.05
C GLY A 208 -13.02 4.02 2.13
N LEU A 209 -13.86 4.16 3.16
CA LEU A 209 -13.61 5.03 4.31
C LEU A 209 -12.36 4.61 5.07
N LEU A 210 -12.15 3.32 5.33
CA LEU A 210 -10.96 2.82 6.00
C LEU A 210 -9.69 3.15 5.22
N ALA A 211 -9.71 2.96 3.89
CA ALA A 211 -8.58 3.32 3.02
C ALA A 211 -8.26 4.81 3.07
N LEU A 212 -9.28 5.67 3.06
CA LEU A 212 -9.13 7.13 3.18
C LEU A 212 -8.60 7.53 4.56
N VAL A 213 -9.14 6.94 5.64
CA VAL A 213 -8.67 7.19 7.02
C VAL A 213 -7.19 6.85 7.15
N LEU A 214 -6.79 5.65 6.71
CA LEU A 214 -5.39 5.22 6.77
C LEU A 214 -4.48 6.14 5.96
N SER A 215 -4.92 6.56 4.78
CA SER A 215 -4.17 7.47 3.91
C SER A 215 -4.01 8.85 4.54
N LEU A 216 -5.07 9.41 5.12
CA LEU A 216 -5.02 10.71 5.79
C LEU A 216 -4.18 10.66 7.07
N LEU A 217 -4.30 9.60 7.87
CA LEU A 217 -3.46 9.39 9.04
C LEU A 217 -1.98 9.29 8.67
N PHE A 218 -1.68 8.54 7.61
CA PHE A 218 -0.31 8.43 7.11
C PHE A 218 0.24 9.78 6.63
N LEU A 219 -0.53 10.55 5.85
CA LEU A 219 -0.12 11.88 5.39
C LEU A 219 0.04 12.87 6.54
N ALA A 220 -0.87 12.88 7.49
CA ALA A 220 -0.80 13.73 8.69
C ALA A 220 0.43 13.40 9.54
N TRP A 221 0.68 12.10 9.77
CA TRP A 221 1.87 11.65 10.47
C TRP A 221 3.16 12.03 9.71
N ARG A 222 3.18 11.81 8.40
CA ARG A 222 4.34 12.12 7.55
C ARG A 222 4.69 13.60 7.57
N THR A 223 3.70 14.48 7.41
CA THR A 223 3.90 15.94 7.45
C THR A 223 4.38 16.40 8.85
N ALA A 224 3.86 15.82 9.93
CA ALA A 224 4.32 16.10 11.28
C ALA A 224 5.77 15.65 11.51
N ASP A 225 6.15 14.47 11.03
CA ASP A 225 7.52 13.96 11.12
C ASP A 225 8.52 14.84 10.33
N GLU A 226 8.14 15.28 9.13
CA GLU A 226 8.95 16.19 8.31
C GLU A 226 9.15 17.55 8.98
N ARG A 227 8.10 18.17 9.52
CA ARG A 227 8.17 19.42 10.27
C ARG A 227 9.10 19.27 11.49
N THR A 228 8.95 18.17 12.23
CA THR A 228 9.80 17.89 13.40
C THR A 228 11.28 17.75 13.01
N ARG A 229 11.57 17.08 11.89
CA ARG A 229 12.95 16.95 11.37
C ARG A 229 13.51 18.30 10.91
N ALA A 230 12.70 19.12 10.21
CA ALA A 230 13.10 20.46 9.78
C ALA A 230 13.42 21.36 10.98
N LEU A 231 12.56 21.38 12.01
CA LEU A 231 12.79 22.12 13.24
C LEU A 231 14.05 21.67 13.98
N ARG A 232 14.29 20.36 14.07
CA ARG A 232 15.52 19.82 14.70
C ARG A 232 16.78 20.20 13.94
N ARG A 233 16.74 20.29 12.61
CA ARG A 233 17.87 20.77 11.81
C ARG A 233 18.13 22.24 12.05
N ALA A 234 17.09 23.08 12.01
CA ALA A 234 17.18 24.51 12.28
C ALA A 234 17.67 24.81 13.72
N ALA A 235 17.20 24.06 14.72
CA ALA A 235 17.66 24.21 16.09
C ALA A 235 19.14 23.85 16.30
N ARG A 236 19.64 22.83 15.56
CA ARG A 236 21.05 22.46 15.61
C ARG A 236 21.95 23.53 14.99
N SER A 237 21.49 24.23 13.95
CA SER A 237 22.25 25.33 13.31
C SER A 237 22.21 26.62 14.11
N SER A 238 21.15 26.85 14.91
CA SER A 238 20.96 28.09 15.69
C SER A 238 21.28 27.96 17.18
N GLY A 239 21.69 26.77 17.66
CA GLY A 239 22.00 26.53 19.07
C GLY A 239 20.81 26.59 20.03
N VAL A 240 19.58 26.75 19.53
CA VAL A 240 18.36 26.90 20.33
C VAL A 240 17.78 25.56 20.73
N ARG A 241 17.47 25.38 22.03
CA ARG A 241 16.77 24.16 22.52
C ARG A 241 15.28 24.26 22.23
N LEU A 242 14.76 23.29 21.44
CA LEU A 242 13.34 23.21 21.15
C LEU A 242 12.54 22.73 22.36
N SER A 243 11.50 23.48 22.74
CA SER A 243 10.55 23.10 23.78
C SER A 243 9.64 21.97 23.27
N ARG A 244 9.52 20.89 24.06
CA ARG A 244 8.68 19.71 23.76
C ARG A 244 7.18 20.03 23.65
N ARG A 245 6.75 21.15 24.20
CA ARG A 245 5.32 21.54 24.28
C ARG A 245 4.72 22.00 22.95
N ARG A 246 5.52 22.56 22.02
CA ARG A 246 5.05 23.01 20.69
C ARG A 246 4.70 21.86 19.73
N THR A 247 5.39 20.73 19.82
CA THR A 247 5.13 19.57 18.97
C THR A 247 3.79 18.87 19.24
N ALA A 248 3.30 18.90 20.47
CA ALA A 248 2.02 18.26 20.84
C ALA A 248 0.79 19.03 20.29
N SER A 249 0.85 20.37 20.25
CA SER A 249 -0.25 21.20 19.72
C SER A 249 -0.39 21.07 18.21
N ASP A 250 0.73 20.92 17.48
CA ASP A 250 0.73 20.76 16.01
C ASP A 250 0.19 19.40 15.58
N THR A 251 0.51 18.34 16.36
CA THR A 251 -0.05 16.99 16.11
C THR A 251 -1.57 16.99 16.33
N ARG A 252 -2.05 17.65 17.40
CA ARG A 252 -3.50 17.76 17.68
C ARG A 252 -4.24 18.52 16.57
N ARG A 253 -3.67 19.61 16.05
CA ARG A 253 -4.25 20.38 14.93
C ARG A 253 -4.28 19.55 13.62
N ALA A 254 -3.22 18.79 13.32
CA ALA A 254 -3.19 17.90 12.17
C ALA A 254 -4.22 16.78 12.26
N LEU A 255 -4.42 16.19 13.46
CA LEU A 255 -5.45 15.18 13.71
C LEU A 255 -6.86 15.76 13.59
N LEU A 256 -7.10 16.99 14.09
CA LEU A 256 -8.39 17.67 13.95
C LEU A 256 -8.70 18.01 12.49
N ALA A 257 -7.72 18.50 11.73
CA ALA A 257 -7.88 18.76 10.29
C ALA A 257 -8.17 17.47 9.51
N GLY A 258 -7.44 16.38 9.80
CA GLY A 258 -7.70 15.06 9.23
C GLY A 258 -9.10 14.54 9.58
N GLY A 259 -9.51 14.71 10.83
CA GLY A 259 -10.85 14.34 11.32
C GLY A 259 -11.97 15.12 10.62
N MET A 260 -11.80 16.42 10.37
CA MET A 260 -12.76 17.24 9.61
C MET A 260 -12.91 16.78 8.16
N VAL A 261 -11.79 16.49 7.49
CA VAL A 261 -11.82 15.96 6.10
C VAL A 261 -12.52 14.60 6.07
N LEU A 262 -12.24 13.74 7.04
CA LEU A 262 -12.92 12.45 7.18
C LEU A 262 -14.42 12.58 7.39
N ALA A 263 -14.83 13.47 8.30
CA ALA A 263 -16.24 13.73 8.54
C ALA A 263 -16.94 14.28 7.28
N GLY A 264 -16.27 15.16 6.53
CA GLY A 264 -16.78 15.67 5.25
C GLY A 264 -16.93 14.57 4.18
N VAL A 265 -15.93 13.69 4.05
CA VAL A 265 -16.00 12.55 3.10
C VAL A 265 -17.07 11.55 3.51
N ALA A 266 -17.18 11.23 4.80
CA ALA A 266 -18.23 10.36 5.31
C ALA A 266 -19.63 10.94 5.09
N ALA A 267 -19.81 12.23 5.34
CA ALA A 267 -21.06 12.94 5.07
C ALA A 267 -21.40 12.92 3.56
N ALA A 268 -20.42 13.20 2.69
CA ALA A 268 -20.59 13.14 1.23
C ALA A 268 -20.96 11.73 0.77
N ALA A 269 -20.31 10.68 1.29
CA ALA A 269 -20.63 9.29 0.96
C ALA A 269 -22.05 8.86 1.37
N LEU A 270 -22.63 9.49 2.38
CA LEU A 270 -24.00 9.25 2.82
C LEU A 270 -25.04 10.08 2.03
N ILE A 271 -24.69 11.32 1.64
CA ILE A 271 -25.62 12.26 0.98
C ILE A 271 -25.71 12.00 -0.53
N VAL A 272 -24.58 11.70 -1.21
CA VAL A 272 -24.56 11.54 -2.67
C VAL A 272 -25.50 10.44 -3.18
N PRO A 273 -25.58 9.24 -2.56
CA PRO A 273 -26.53 8.22 -3.01
C PRO A 273 -27.99 8.61 -2.84
N SER A 274 -28.34 9.32 -1.76
CA SER A 274 -29.72 9.78 -1.52
C SER A 274 -30.12 10.87 -2.50
N ALA A 275 -29.21 11.78 -2.83
CA ALA A 275 -29.45 12.81 -3.85
C ALA A 275 -29.59 12.23 -5.27
N ALA A 276 -28.81 11.19 -5.60
CA ALA A 276 -28.89 10.53 -6.90
C ALA A 276 -30.20 9.75 -7.11
N GLN A 277 -30.83 9.26 -6.04
CA GLN A 277 -32.14 8.57 -6.10
C GLN A 277 -33.31 9.54 -6.30
N SER A 278 -33.14 10.81 -5.97
CA SER A 278 -34.17 11.85 -6.13
C SER A 278 -34.20 12.48 -7.52
N LEU A 279 -33.27 12.17 -8.40
CA LEU A 279 -33.24 12.65 -9.79
C LEU A 279 -34.26 11.81 -10.64
N PRO A 280 -35.22 12.44 -11.30
CA PRO A 280 -36.16 11.74 -12.20
C PRO A 280 -35.35 11.11 -13.34
N ARG A 281 -35.63 9.82 -13.62
CA ARG A 281 -35.07 9.08 -14.75
C ARG A 281 -35.83 9.42 -16.03
#